data_e49c749b29133ff49299cb970b54c27b
#
_entry.id   e49c749b29133ff49299cb970b54c27b
#
_cell.length_a   1.000
_cell.length_b   1.000
_cell.length_c   1.000
_cell.angle_alpha   90.00
_cell.angle_beta   90.00
_cell.angle_gamma   90.00
#
_symmetry.space_group_name_H-M   'P 1'
#
loop_
_entity.id
_entity.type
_entity.pdbx_description
1 polymer ?
#
loop_
_entity_poly.entity_id
_entity_poly.type
_entity_poly.pdbx_seq_one_letter_code
_entity_poly.pdbx_strand_id
1 'polypeptide(L)'
;MVGKAPDLDFVVDYEIRSARRYQRFVSMVLVGHETPNEKFHSIFPDVIRDSDECFCTDHGAFVLMGETDGSGALIAIDRYKQFFEGSVDLRFGVASFPFDGNTADELISAAQRRLSRAKSGDVGSVVTTD
;
A
#
# COMPACT_ATOMS: atom_id res chain seq x y z
N MET A 1 7.56 12.87 16.33
CA MET A 1 7.85 11.93 15.94
C MET A 1 7.05 11.60 15.05
N VAL A 2 7.14 11.23 14.47
CA VAL A 2 6.53 10.97 13.59
C VAL A 2 6.48 9.84 13.22
N GLY A 3 6.65 9.43 12.49
CA GLY A 3 6.75 8.27 12.02
C GLY A 3 5.73 7.39 12.33
N LYS A 4 5.17 7.48 13.31
CA LYS A 4 4.23 6.58 13.64
C LYS A 4 2.93 7.04 13.13
N ALA A 5 2.20 6.20 12.55
CA ALA A 5 0.85 6.48 12.13
C ALA A 5 -0.08 5.84 13.15
N PRO A 6 -0.27 6.46 14.29
CA PRO A 6 -1.02 5.82 15.37
C PRO A 6 -2.44 5.49 14.96
N ASP A 7 -2.95 6.16 13.95
CA ASP A 7 -4.31 5.96 13.53
C ASP A 7 -4.45 5.02 12.34
N LEU A 8 -3.34 4.39 11.91
CA LEU A 8 -3.42 3.51 10.76
C LEU A 8 -4.41 2.38 10.98
N ASP A 9 -4.32 1.68 12.11
CA ASP A 9 -5.23 0.60 12.42
C ASP A 9 -6.67 1.09 12.45
N PHE A 10 -6.89 2.26 13.01
CA PHE A 10 -8.22 2.83 13.10
C PHE A 10 -8.77 3.13 11.71
N VAL A 11 -7.96 3.74 10.85
CA VAL A 11 -8.42 4.11 9.51
C VAL A 11 -8.70 2.86 8.69
N VAL A 12 -7.84 1.86 8.76
CA VAL A 12 -8.06 0.61 8.03
C VAL A 12 -9.32 -0.07 8.53
N ASP A 13 -9.51 -0.13 9.85
CA ASP A 13 -10.69 -0.76 10.43
C ASP A 13 -11.96 -0.03 9.97
N TYR A 14 -11.91 1.30 9.94
CA TYR A 14 -13.05 2.09 9.48
C TYR A 14 -13.41 1.76 8.03
N GLU A 15 -12.39 1.69 7.16
CA GLU A 15 -12.63 1.38 5.76
C GLU A 15 -13.16 -0.04 5.57
N ILE A 16 -12.67 -0.98 6.37
CA ILE A 16 -13.17 -2.36 6.31
C ILE A 16 -14.64 -2.40 6.73
N ARG A 17 -15.00 -1.70 7.78
CA ARG A 17 -16.39 -1.67 8.22
C ARG A 17 -17.31 -1.07 7.16
N SER A 18 -16.85 -0.01 6.52
CA SER A 18 -17.62 0.63 5.47
C SER A 18 -17.75 -0.33 4.27
N ALA A 19 -16.66 -0.98 3.90
CA ALA A 19 -16.68 -1.91 2.77
C ALA A 19 -17.60 -3.09 3.05
N ARG A 20 -17.58 -3.60 4.29
CA ARG A 20 -18.46 -4.70 4.67
C ARG A 20 -19.92 -4.30 4.59
N ARG A 21 -20.23 -3.10 5.06
CA ARG A 21 -21.60 -2.62 5.06
C ARG A 21 -22.15 -2.47 3.65
N TYR A 22 -21.33 -1.98 2.74
CA TYR A 22 -21.79 -1.69 1.38
C TYR A 22 -21.30 -2.70 0.36
N GLN A 23 -20.71 -3.81 0.81
CA GLN A 23 -20.23 -4.89 -0.06
C GLN A 23 -19.23 -4.38 -1.09
N ARG A 24 -18.23 -3.66 -0.62
CA ARG A 24 -17.19 -3.09 -1.46
C ARG A 24 -15.84 -3.72 -1.14
N PHE A 25 -14.86 -3.38 -1.95
CA PHE A 25 -13.49 -3.86 -1.77
C PHE A 25 -12.63 -2.76 -1.18
N VAL A 26 -11.57 -3.16 -0.48
CA VAL A 26 -10.55 -2.23 0.00
C VAL A 26 -9.21 -2.90 -0.27
N SER A 27 -8.27 -2.17 -0.84
CA SER A 27 -6.92 -2.69 -1.05
C SER A 27 -5.92 -1.86 -0.28
N MET A 28 -4.90 -2.54 0.26
CA MET A 28 -3.80 -1.89 0.93
C MET A 28 -2.53 -2.21 0.16
N VAL A 29 -1.78 -1.19 -0.20
CA VAL A 29 -0.51 -1.34 -0.91
C VAL A 29 0.59 -0.79 -0.01
N LEU A 30 1.57 -1.62 0.28
CA LEU A 30 2.78 -1.15 0.94
C LEU A 30 3.84 -0.97 -0.11
N VAL A 31 4.39 0.24 -0.16
CA VAL A 31 5.45 0.61 -1.09
C VAL A 31 6.73 0.72 -0.29
N GLY A 32 7.78 0.05 -0.75
CA GLY A 32 9.06 0.09 -0.06
C GLY A 32 10.19 0.51 -0.96
N HIS A 33 11.14 1.26 -0.41
CA HIS A 33 12.42 1.54 -1.03
C HIS A 33 13.51 1.27 0.00
N GLU A 34 14.71 0.93 -0.48
CA GLU A 34 15.74 0.42 0.44
C GLU A 34 16.38 1.49 1.30
N THR A 35 16.58 2.65 0.73
CA THR A 35 17.19 3.73 1.49
C THR A 35 16.23 4.89 1.56
N PRO A 36 16.28 5.67 2.62
CA PRO A 36 15.44 6.85 2.70
C PRO A 36 15.60 7.71 1.46
N ASN A 37 14.50 8.18 0.93
CA ASN A 37 14.51 8.89 -0.35
C ASN A 37 13.58 10.09 -0.27
N GLU A 38 14.16 11.26 -0.16
CA GLU A 38 13.36 12.47 -0.02
C GLU A 38 12.56 12.77 -1.27
N LYS A 39 13.10 12.41 -2.42
CA LYS A 39 12.38 12.61 -3.67
C LYS A 39 11.08 11.82 -3.68
N PHE A 40 11.13 10.56 -3.23
CA PHE A 40 9.93 9.76 -3.15
C PHE A 40 8.91 10.42 -2.22
N HIS A 41 9.34 10.81 -1.04
CA HIS A 41 8.41 11.33 -0.05
C HIS A 41 7.82 12.68 -0.43
N SER A 42 8.55 13.48 -1.19
CA SER A 42 8.02 14.77 -1.60
C SER A 42 7.07 14.67 -2.80
N ILE A 43 7.21 13.62 -3.60
CA ILE A 43 6.44 13.49 -4.84
C ILE A 43 5.29 12.51 -4.72
N PHE A 44 5.49 11.42 -3.97
CA PHE A 44 4.52 10.33 -3.96
C PHE A 44 3.09 10.77 -3.59
N PRO A 45 2.90 11.67 -2.61
CA PRO A 45 1.54 12.11 -2.30
C PRO A 45 0.79 12.74 -3.48
N ASP A 46 1.53 13.28 -4.45
CA ASP A 46 0.91 13.87 -5.63
C ASP A 46 0.61 12.84 -6.71
N VAL A 47 1.15 11.63 -6.57
CA VAL A 47 0.96 10.56 -7.56
C VAL A 47 -0.28 9.73 -7.26
N ILE A 48 -0.63 9.60 -6.00
CA ILE A 48 -1.81 8.82 -5.60
C ILE A 48 -3.08 9.61 -5.93
N ARG A 49 -4.22 8.88 -5.97
CA ARG A 49 -5.50 9.54 -6.25
C ARG A 49 -5.98 10.28 -5.00
N ASP A 50 -6.81 11.29 -5.21
CA ASP A 50 -7.39 12.05 -4.10
C ASP A 50 -8.20 11.16 -3.16
N SER A 51 -8.80 10.09 -3.69
CA SER A 51 -9.60 9.18 -2.87
C SER A 51 -8.78 8.19 -2.07
N ASP A 52 -7.47 8.11 -2.33
CA ASP A 52 -6.60 7.20 -1.60
C ASP A 52 -6.00 7.90 -0.40
N GLU A 53 -5.69 7.13 0.64
CA GLU A 53 -5.01 7.67 1.81
C GLU A 53 -3.58 7.16 1.84
N CYS A 54 -2.66 8.04 2.15
CA CYS A 54 -1.24 7.70 2.15
C CYS A 54 -0.64 8.01 3.51
N PHE A 55 0.08 7.02 4.06
CA PHE A 55 0.81 7.17 5.32
C PHE A 55 2.27 6.90 5.04
N CYS A 56 3.09 7.94 5.02
CA CYS A 56 4.51 7.78 4.71
C CYS A 56 5.29 7.25 5.90
N THR A 57 6.29 6.44 5.61
CA THR A 57 7.23 5.92 6.61
C THR A 57 8.64 6.27 6.15
N ASP A 58 9.64 5.94 6.97
CA ASP A 58 11.02 6.24 6.59
C ASP A 58 11.46 5.51 5.33
N HIS A 59 10.90 4.32 5.08
CA HIS A 59 11.35 3.47 3.97
C HIS A 59 10.25 3.19 2.97
N GLY A 60 9.20 3.99 2.95
CA GLY A 60 8.14 3.79 1.99
C GLY A 60 6.84 4.44 2.38
N ALA A 61 5.75 3.76 2.08
CA ALA A 61 4.42 4.29 2.36
C ALA A 61 3.39 3.18 2.42
N PHE A 62 2.35 3.42 3.20
CA PHE A 62 1.10 2.66 3.13
C PHE A 62 0.14 3.45 2.27
N VAL A 63 -0.52 2.78 1.34
CA VAL A 63 -1.61 3.41 0.57
C VAL A 63 -2.87 2.61 0.79
N LEU A 64 -3.91 3.26 1.25
CA LEU A 64 -5.20 2.64 1.48
C LEU A 64 -6.17 3.09 0.40
N MET A 65 -6.69 2.13 -0.36
CA MET A 65 -7.52 2.40 -1.53
C MET A 65 -8.92 1.87 -1.28
N GLY A 66 -9.87 2.78 -1.06
CA GLY A 66 -11.26 2.41 -0.91
C GLY A 66 -11.87 2.01 -2.23
N GLU A 67 -12.85 1.12 -2.20
CA GLU A 67 -13.59 0.69 -3.38
C GLU A 67 -12.67 0.18 -4.50
N THR A 68 -11.56 -0.47 -4.12
CA THR A 68 -10.55 -0.93 -5.06
C THR A 68 -10.21 -2.38 -4.74
N ASP A 69 -10.30 -3.25 -5.73
CA ASP A 69 -9.91 -4.66 -5.57
C ASP A 69 -8.45 -4.84 -5.97
N GLY A 70 -7.99 -6.08 -5.96
CA GLY A 70 -6.59 -6.37 -6.27
C GLY A 70 -6.19 -5.92 -7.67
N SER A 71 -7.08 -6.05 -8.64
CA SER A 71 -6.80 -5.61 -10.01
C SER A 71 -6.61 -4.11 -10.07
N GLY A 72 -7.47 -3.37 -9.36
CA GLY A 72 -7.33 -1.91 -9.31
C GLY A 72 -6.05 -1.49 -8.63
N ALA A 73 -5.66 -2.22 -7.59
CA ALA A 73 -4.40 -1.94 -6.91
C ALA A 73 -3.21 -2.13 -7.85
N LEU A 74 -3.23 -3.18 -8.69
CA LEU A 74 -2.14 -3.41 -9.63
C LEU A 74 -2.05 -2.33 -10.68
N ILE A 75 -3.19 -1.80 -11.12
CA ILE A 75 -3.20 -0.68 -12.07
C ILE A 75 -2.53 0.54 -11.43
N ALA A 76 -2.84 0.81 -10.17
CA ALA A 76 -2.22 1.93 -9.48
C ALA A 76 -0.72 1.72 -9.34
N ILE A 77 -0.29 0.50 -9.01
CA ILE A 77 1.11 0.17 -8.86
C ILE A 77 1.87 0.38 -10.17
N ASP A 78 1.28 -0.02 -11.29
CA ASP A 78 1.91 0.23 -12.59
C ASP A 78 2.17 1.71 -12.81
N ARG A 79 1.23 2.54 -12.41
CA ARG A 79 1.38 3.99 -12.52
C ARG A 79 2.53 4.47 -11.64
N TYR A 80 2.63 3.96 -10.41
CA TYR A 80 3.72 4.32 -9.52
C TYR A 80 5.07 3.93 -10.11
N LYS A 81 5.13 2.70 -10.65
CA LYS A 81 6.38 2.21 -11.23
C LYS A 81 6.82 3.09 -12.41
N GLN A 82 5.88 3.44 -13.26
CA GLN A 82 6.21 4.29 -14.41
C GLN A 82 6.69 5.67 -13.96
N PHE A 83 6.05 6.21 -12.93
CA PHE A 83 6.40 7.55 -12.48
C PHE A 83 7.81 7.62 -11.91
N PHE A 84 8.22 6.58 -11.20
CA PHE A 84 9.52 6.58 -10.52
C PHE A 84 10.59 5.79 -11.27
N GLU A 85 10.29 5.33 -12.46
CA GLU A 85 11.24 4.52 -13.22
C GLU A 85 12.55 5.25 -13.39
N GLY A 86 13.66 4.57 -13.04
CA GLY A 86 14.98 5.17 -13.14
C GLY A 86 15.33 6.17 -12.05
N SER A 87 14.40 6.46 -11.15
CA SER A 87 14.62 7.43 -10.07
C SER A 87 14.65 6.78 -8.71
N VAL A 88 13.68 5.92 -8.44
CA VAL A 88 13.55 5.27 -7.13
C VAL A 88 13.23 3.81 -7.37
N ASP A 89 13.97 2.93 -6.70
CA ASP A 89 13.72 1.50 -6.80
C ASP A 89 12.63 1.12 -5.82
N LEU A 90 11.51 0.67 -6.33
CA LEU A 90 10.35 0.36 -5.51
C LEU A 90 10.00 -1.12 -5.55
N ARG A 91 9.41 -1.59 -4.45
CA ARG A 91 8.85 -2.92 -4.33
C ARG A 91 7.54 -2.80 -3.58
N PHE A 92 6.65 -3.79 -3.77
CA PHE A 92 5.27 -3.63 -3.32
C PHE A 92 4.72 -4.90 -2.70
N GLY A 93 3.95 -4.74 -1.63
CA GLY A 93 3.12 -5.81 -1.08
C GLY A 93 1.68 -5.35 -1.10
N VAL A 94 0.76 -6.25 -1.48
CA VAL A 94 -0.64 -5.90 -1.66
C VAL A 94 -1.52 -6.87 -0.88
N ALA A 95 -2.51 -6.36 -0.18
CA ALA A 95 -3.54 -7.17 0.46
C ALA A 95 -4.89 -6.50 0.22
N SER A 96 -5.92 -7.31 -0.03
CA SER A 96 -7.24 -6.80 -0.36
C SER A 96 -8.32 -7.43 0.51
N PHE A 97 -9.25 -6.61 0.96
CA PHE A 97 -10.44 -7.07 1.67
C PHE A 97 -11.53 -7.38 0.62
N PRO A 98 -12.24 -8.47 0.74
CA PRO A 98 -12.21 -9.46 1.83
C PRO A 98 -11.33 -10.68 1.57
N PHE A 99 -10.66 -10.74 0.43
CA PHE A 99 -9.97 -11.97 0.02
C PHE A 99 -8.78 -12.32 0.91
N ASP A 100 -8.04 -11.32 1.35
CA ASP A 100 -6.78 -11.54 2.06
C ASP A 100 -6.90 -11.36 3.57
N GLY A 101 -8.08 -10.98 4.04
CA GLY A 101 -8.32 -10.82 5.45
C GLY A 101 -9.62 -10.08 5.70
N ASN A 102 -10.11 -10.17 6.93
CA ASN A 102 -11.37 -9.56 7.33
C ASN A 102 -11.19 -8.49 8.40
N THR A 103 -9.99 -8.32 8.90
CA THR A 103 -9.70 -7.33 9.95
C THR A 103 -8.52 -6.48 9.52
N ALA A 104 -8.36 -5.33 10.18
CA ALA A 104 -7.23 -4.46 9.92
C ALA A 104 -5.92 -5.21 10.16
N ASP A 105 -5.82 -5.94 11.28
CA ASP A 105 -4.60 -6.67 11.59
C ASP A 105 -4.25 -7.68 10.50
N GLU A 106 -5.24 -8.41 10.02
CA GLU A 106 -5.00 -9.41 8.99
C GLU A 106 -4.50 -8.78 7.68
N LEU A 107 -5.11 -7.68 7.28
CA LEU A 107 -4.71 -7.02 6.04
C LEU A 107 -3.34 -6.40 6.16
N ILE A 108 -3.08 -5.70 7.25
CA ILE A 108 -1.80 -5.05 7.47
C ILE A 108 -0.69 -6.09 7.51
N SER A 109 -0.92 -7.18 8.26
CA SER A 109 0.08 -8.25 8.37
C SER A 109 0.35 -8.91 7.03
N ALA A 110 -0.70 -9.16 6.24
CA ALA A 110 -0.52 -9.77 4.93
C ALA A 110 0.30 -8.86 4.02
N ALA A 111 -0.04 -7.57 3.98
CA ALA A 111 0.70 -6.64 3.14
C ALA A 111 2.16 -6.53 3.57
N GLN A 112 2.42 -6.54 4.88
CA GLN A 112 3.79 -6.49 5.39
C GLN A 112 4.60 -7.73 5.01
N ARG A 113 4.01 -8.92 5.15
CA ARG A 113 4.69 -10.16 4.75
C ARG A 113 5.02 -10.13 3.27
N ARG A 114 4.08 -9.66 2.46
CA ARG A 114 4.24 -9.63 1.02
C ARG A 114 5.27 -8.61 0.59
N LEU A 115 5.33 -7.46 1.25
CA LEU A 115 6.39 -6.50 0.97
C LEU A 115 7.75 -7.09 1.33
N SER A 116 7.86 -7.79 2.46
CA SER A 116 9.12 -8.44 2.83
C SER A 116 9.58 -9.41 1.76
N ARG A 117 8.65 -10.18 1.21
CA ARG A 117 8.98 -11.10 0.12
C ARG A 117 9.38 -10.37 -1.14
N ALA A 118 8.70 -9.27 -1.45
CA ALA A 118 9.05 -8.48 -2.62
C ALA A 118 10.46 -7.90 -2.52
N LYS A 119 10.89 -7.59 -1.30
CA LYS A 119 12.22 -7.03 -1.08
C LYS A 119 13.32 -8.03 -1.40
N SER A 120 13.02 -9.31 -1.43
CA SER A 120 13.97 -10.35 -1.82
C SER A 120 14.00 -10.52 -3.33
N GLY A 121 13.13 -9.88 -4.07
CA GLY A 121 13.06 -10.00 -5.51
C GLY A 121 13.65 -8.79 -6.21
N ASP A 122 13.41 -8.73 -7.50
CA ASP A 122 13.92 -7.64 -8.32
C ASP A 122 13.19 -6.34 -8.03
N VAL A 123 13.81 -5.24 -8.47
CA VAL A 123 13.17 -3.93 -8.41
C VAL A 123 11.85 -4.00 -9.18
N GLY A 124 10.81 -3.45 -8.60
CA GLY A 124 9.49 -3.48 -9.20
C GLY A 124 8.68 -4.70 -8.85
N SER A 125 9.22 -5.60 -8.03
CA SER A 125 8.48 -6.80 -7.61
C SER A 125 7.20 -6.43 -6.87
N VAL A 126 6.13 -7.16 -7.19
CA VAL A 126 4.83 -6.98 -6.55
C VAL A 126 4.39 -8.35 -6.05
N VAL A 127 4.12 -8.45 -4.75
CA VAL A 127 3.65 -9.71 -4.16
C VAL A 127 2.21 -9.51 -3.69
N THR A 128 1.30 -10.30 -4.25
CA THR A 128 -0.13 -10.20 -3.97
C THR A 128 -0.69 -11.42 -3.27
N THR A 129 0.11 -12.46 -3.06
CA THR A 129 -0.32 -13.67 -2.37
C THR A 129 0.80 -14.13 -1.46
N ASP A 130 0.43 -14.96 -0.50
CA ASP A 130 1.44 -15.54 0.40
C ASP A 130 2.17 -16.69 -0.23
#